data_73830dc516b42e66438cf2c27a861763
#
_entry.id   73830dc516b42e66438cf2c27a861763
#
_cell.length_a   1.000
_cell.length_b   1.000
_cell.length_c   1.000
_cell.angle_alpha   90.00
_cell.angle_beta   90.00
_cell.angle_gamma   90.00
#
_symmetry.space_group_name_H-M   'P 1'
#
loop_
_entity.id
_entity.type
_entity.pdbx_description
1 polymer ?
#
loop_
_entity_poly.entity_id
_entity_poly.type
_entity_poly.pdbx_seq_one_letter_code
_entity_poly.pdbx_strand_id
1 'polypeptide(L)'
;WKNLPGTDGKQHSWDDVSHQDFVVVVFTCNSCPYAIDYEDRIEALSRLAQESDSRFAVVAINSNQIPEDSLQAMQKRSREKQFSFPYLTDATQDVSRAFGAIRTPEFFILDHTRRIRYMGAMDDTAEASHVKEQYLLDALKALKQGRAVTVTETPPIGCMIRKARKKRYRP
;
A
#
# COMPACT_ATOMS: atom_id res chain seq x y z
N TRP A 1 12.14 -3.40 -1.05
CA TRP A 1 11.87 -4.43 -2.08
C TRP A 1 12.81 -4.29 -3.25
N LYS A 2 12.94 -5.37 -4.01
CA LYS A 2 13.75 -5.42 -5.21
C LYS A 2 13.06 -6.30 -6.25
N ASN A 3 12.94 -5.77 -7.48
CA ASN A 3 12.42 -6.51 -8.64
C ASN A 3 11.02 -7.14 -8.43
N LEU A 4 10.06 -6.40 -7.88
CA LEU A 4 8.66 -6.85 -7.84
C LEU A 4 7.98 -6.61 -9.20
N PRO A 5 7.28 -7.61 -9.76
CA PRO A 5 6.52 -7.42 -10.98
C PRO A 5 5.36 -6.45 -10.79
N GLY A 6 5.24 -5.47 -11.68
CA GLY A 6 4.15 -4.48 -11.70
C GLY A 6 3.06 -4.82 -12.68
N THR A 7 1.89 -4.23 -12.50
CA THR A 7 0.74 -4.35 -13.42
C THR A 7 1.00 -3.71 -14.79
N ASP A 8 1.99 -2.85 -14.88
CA ASP A 8 2.47 -2.22 -16.12
C ASP A 8 3.43 -3.12 -16.94
N GLY A 9 3.71 -4.34 -16.47
CA GLY A 9 4.60 -5.31 -17.11
C GLY A 9 6.09 -5.08 -16.82
N LYS A 10 6.44 -4.13 -15.95
CA LYS A 10 7.83 -3.84 -15.56
C LYS A 10 8.17 -4.45 -14.20
N GLN A 11 9.48 -4.48 -13.91
CA GLN A 11 10.00 -4.81 -12.59
C GLN A 11 10.27 -3.51 -11.83
N HIS A 12 9.84 -3.45 -10.58
CA HIS A 12 9.97 -2.27 -9.74
C HIS A 12 10.80 -2.56 -8.49
N SER A 13 11.62 -1.60 -8.14
CA SER A 13 12.47 -1.65 -6.95
C SER A 13 12.31 -0.38 -6.12
N TRP A 14 12.83 -0.40 -4.88
CA TRP A 14 12.90 0.80 -4.05
C TRP A 14 13.58 1.97 -4.77
N ASP A 15 14.57 1.66 -5.61
CA ASP A 15 15.38 2.68 -6.31
C ASP A 15 14.55 3.57 -7.22
N ASP A 16 13.39 3.07 -7.73
CA ASP A 16 12.47 3.85 -8.58
C ASP A 16 11.86 5.06 -7.84
N VAL A 17 11.77 4.97 -6.50
CA VAL A 17 11.15 5.98 -5.64
C VAL A 17 12.11 6.56 -4.59
N SER A 18 13.37 6.11 -4.58
CA SER A 18 14.37 6.49 -3.56
C SER A 18 14.75 7.96 -3.56
N HIS A 19 14.47 8.68 -4.65
CA HIS A 19 14.69 10.12 -4.79
C HIS A 19 13.64 10.97 -4.06
N GLN A 20 12.55 10.37 -3.62
CA GLN A 20 11.50 11.04 -2.86
C GLN A 20 11.86 11.12 -1.36
N ASP A 21 11.44 12.20 -0.71
CA ASP A 21 11.66 12.34 0.74
C ASP A 21 10.87 11.31 1.54
N PHE A 22 9.67 10.97 1.04
CA PHE A 22 8.79 9.99 1.66
C PHE A 22 8.20 9.03 0.64
N VAL A 23 7.93 7.80 1.06
CA VAL A 23 7.23 6.81 0.25
C VAL A 23 6.07 6.24 1.07
N VAL A 24 4.87 6.37 0.53
CA VAL A 24 3.69 5.69 1.05
C VAL A 24 3.61 4.33 0.39
N VAL A 25 3.73 3.27 1.20
CA VAL A 25 3.51 1.89 0.77
C VAL A 25 2.16 1.45 1.30
N VAL A 26 1.30 0.94 0.43
CA VAL A 26 0.03 0.34 0.82
C VAL A 26 -0.01 -1.13 0.45
N PHE A 27 -0.17 -1.99 1.45
CA PHE A 27 -0.53 -3.39 1.20
C PHE A 27 -2.02 -3.47 0.93
N THR A 28 -2.39 -3.79 -0.30
CA THR A 28 -3.77 -3.85 -0.77
C THR A 28 -4.01 -5.10 -1.63
N CYS A 29 -5.24 -5.35 -2.06
CA CYS A 29 -5.56 -6.50 -2.90
C CYS A 29 -6.91 -6.32 -3.61
N ASN A 30 -7.19 -7.16 -4.61
CA ASN A 30 -8.45 -7.10 -5.35
C ASN A 30 -9.62 -7.77 -4.63
N SER A 31 -9.34 -8.71 -3.70
CA SER A 31 -10.34 -9.61 -3.12
C SER A 31 -10.91 -9.17 -1.79
N CYS A 32 -10.35 -8.14 -1.17
CA CYS A 32 -10.81 -7.63 0.12
C CYS A 32 -11.81 -6.47 -0.07
N PRO A 33 -13.05 -6.57 0.42
CA PRO A 33 -14.03 -5.47 0.31
C PRO A 33 -13.49 -4.15 0.87
N TYR A 34 -12.84 -4.20 2.03
CA TYR A 34 -12.20 -3.00 2.61
C TYR A 34 -11.14 -2.40 1.69
N ALA A 35 -10.28 -3.22 1.05
CA ALA A 35 -9.28 -2.72 0.13
C ALA A 35 -9.93 -2.04 -1.10
N ILE A 36 -11.04 -2.60 -1.59
CA ILE A 36 -11.83 -2.05 -2.68
C ILE A 36 -12.42 -0.68 -2.30
N ASP A 37 -12.95 -0.53 -1.08
CA ASP A 37 -13.52 0.74 -0.60
C ASP A 37 -12.46 1.86 -0.50
N TYR A 38 -11.18 1.50 -0.40
CA TYR A 38 -10.08 2.46 -0.36
C TYR A 38 -9.47 2.80 -1.72
N GLU A 39 -9.81 2.11 -2.81
CA GLU A 39 -9.17 2.31 -4.12
C GLU A 39 -9.19 3.76 -4.59
N ASP A 40 -10.35 4.42 -4.50
CA ASP A 40 -10.49 5.81 -4.96
C ASP A 40 -9.68 6.78 -4.08
N ARG A 41 -9.54 6.50 -2.78
CA ARG A 41 -8.70 7.29 -1.86
C ARG A 41 -7.21 7.07 -2.12
N ILE A 42 -6.79 5.84 -2.43
CA ILE A 42 -5.42 5.52 -2.82
C ILE A 42 -5.09 6.21 -4.15
N GLU A 43 -6.02 6.20 -5.11
CA GLU A 43 -5.86 6.91 -6.39
C GLU A 43 -5.76 8.42 -6.18
N ALA A 44 -6.61 9.01 -5.34
CA ALA A 44 -6.53 10.43 -5.01
C ALA A 44 -5.17 10.79 -4.36
N LEU A 45 -4.69 9.96 -3.44
CA LEU A 45 -3.38 10.11 -2.82
C LEU A 45 -2.23 10.01 -3.86
N SER A 46 -2.35 9.09 -4.82
CA SER A 46 -1.38 8.95 -5.90
C SER A 46 -1.34 10.18 -6.81
N ARG A 47 -2.48 10.79 -7.11
CA ARG A 47 -2.54 12.04 -7.88
C ARG A 47 -1.88 13.19 -7.14
N LEU A 48 -2.11 13.31 -5.83
CA LEU A 48 -1.39 14.28 -5.00
C LEU A 48 0.13 14.05 -5.01
N ALA A 49 0.57 12.79 -5.10
CA ALA A 49 1.99 12.45 -5.19
C ALA A 49 2.63 12.87 -6.53
N GLN A 50 1.85 13.09 -7.58
CA GLN A 50 2.32 13.53 -8.89
C GLN A 50 2.40 15.05 -9.05
N GLU A 51 1.92 15.82 -8.07
CA GLU A 51 2.08 17.28 -8.05
C GLU A 51 3.56 17.67 -7.87
N SER A 52 3.96 18.77 -8.47
CA SER A 52 5.38 19.21 -8.52
C SER A 52 6.07 19.32 -7.17
N ASP A 53 5.33 19.65 -6.12
CA ASP A 53 5.87 19.86 -4.77
C ASP A 53 5.47 18.76 -3.78
N SER A 54 5.07 17.59 -4.29
CA SER A 54 4.53 16.51 -3.44
C SER A 54 5.56 15.95 -2.47
N ARG A 55 6.82 15.75 -2.91
CA ARG A 55 7.94 15.20 -2.14
C ARG A 55 7.68 13.76 -1.64
N PHE A 56 6.67 13.08 -2.16
CA PHE A 56 6.39 11.69 -1.82
C PHE A 56 5.90 10.89 -3.03
N ALA A 57 6.08 9.57 -2.96
CA ALA A 57 5.52 8.62 -3.91
C ALA A 57 4.52 7.69 -3.23
N VAL A 58 3.65 7.07 -4.02
CA VAL A 58 2.73 6.01 -3.58
C VAL A 58 3.05 4.72 -4.33
N VAL A 59 3.16 3.61 -3.60
CA VAL A 59 3.37 2.26 -4.16
C VAL A 59 2.39 1.29 -3.50
N ALA A 60 1.59 0.62 -4.30
CA ALA A 60 0.68 -0.43 -3.84
C ALA A 60 1.29 -1.81 -4.03
N ILE A 61 1.18 -2.68 -3.02
CA ILE A 61 1.74 -4.04 -3.03
C ILE A 61 0.65 -5.04 -2.67
N ASN A 62 0.47 -6.05 -3.51
CA ASN A 62 -0.41 -7.18 -3.26
C ASN A 62 0.41 -8.41 -2.88
N SER A 63 0.23 -8.90 -1.66
CA SER A 63 0.92 -10.09 -1.14
C SER A 63 -0.02 -11.28 -0.98
N ASN A 64 -1.26 -11.21 -1.45
CA ASN A 64 -2.20 -12.33 -1.39
C ASN A 64 -1.82 -13.43 -2.40
N GLN A 65 -1.96 -14.68 -1.98
CA GLN A 65 -1.65 -15.85 -2.82
C GLN A 65 -2.94 -16.62 -3.18
N ILE A 66 -3.86 -15.94 -3.85
CA ILE A 66 -5.13 -16.51 -4.35
C ILE A 66 -5.37 -16.08 -5.79
N PRO A 67 -6.19 -16.80 -6.58
CA PRO A 67 -6.40 -16.51 -8.01
C PRO A 67 -6.91 -15.10 -8.30
N GLU A 68 -7.80 -14.56 -7.46
CA GLU A 68 -8.40 -13.22 -7.58
C GLU A 68 -7.36 -12.09 -7.42
N ASP A 69 -6.24 -12.41 -6.80
CA ASP A 69 -5.11 -11.50 -6.52
C ASP A 69 -3.86 -11.84 -7.36
N SER A 70 -4.01 -12.71 -8.39
CA SER A 70 -2.93 -12.99 -9.34
C SER A 70 -2.51 -11.74 -10.10
N LEU A 71 -1.26 -11.70 -10.58
CA LEU A 71 -0.76 -10.56 -11.37
C LEU A 71 -1.68 -10.25 -12.57
N GLN A 72 -2.23 -11.29 -13.23
CA GLN A 72 -3.16 -11.11 -14.33
C GLN A 72 -4.47 -10.42 -13.86
N ALA A 73 -5.02 -10.84 -12.72
CA ALA A 73 -6.21 -10.21 -12.14
C ALA A 73 -5.92 -8.76 -11.70
N MET A 74 -4.75 -8.50 -11.13
CA MET A 74 -4.29 -7.16 -10.78
C MET A 74 -4.15 -6.26 -12.01
N GLN A 75 -3.57 -6.77 -13.11
CA GLN A 75 -3.45 -6.05 -14.39
C GLN A 75 -4.82 -5.67 -14.95
N LYS A 76 -5.79 -6.61 -14.90
CA LYS A 76 -7.17 -6.33 -15.32
C LYS A 76 -7.77 -5.21 -14.45
N ARG A 77 -7.68 -5.34 -13.12
CA ARG A 77 -8.22 -4.35 -12.16
C ARG A 77 -7.59 -2.98 -12.36
N SER A 78 -6.26 -2.91 -12.49
CA SER A 78 -5.53 -1.66 -12.71
C SER A 78 -5.99 -0.93 -13.97
N ARG A 79 -6.22 -1.65 -15.08
CA ARG A 79 -6.76 -1.06 -16.32
C ARG A 79 -8.20 -0.57 -16.15
N GLU A 80 -9.07 -1.38 -15.54
CA GLU A 80 -10.49 -1.04 -15.32
C GLU A 80 -10.66 0.19 -14.43
N LYS A 81 -9.83 0.31 -13.41
CA LYS A 81 -9.85 1.42 -12.45
C LYS A 81 -8.93 2.58 -12.82
N GLN A 82 -8.11 2.42 -13.86
CA GLN A 82 -7.15 3.43 -14.32
C GLN A 82 -6.19 3.89 -13.21
N PHE A 83 -5.66 2.94 -12.43
CA PHE A 83 -4.73 3.27 -11.33
C PHE A 83 -3.49 3.98 -11.86
N SER A 84 -3.16 5.13 -11.25
CA SER A 84 -2.00 5.95 -11.58
C SER A 84 -0.74 5.59 -10.78
N PHE A 85 -0.85 4.71 -9.79
CA PHE A 85 0.23 4.25 -8.93
C PHE A 85 0.82 2.91 -9.38
N PRO A 86 2.09 2.63 -9.13
CA PRO A 86 2.67 1.30 -9.27
C PRO A 86 1.92 0.29 -8.39
N TYR A 87 1.34 -0.75 -9.02
CA TYR A 87 0.66 -1.83 -8.31
C TYR A 87 1.43 -3.13 -8.52
N LEU A 88 2.13 -3.58 -7.47
CA LEU A 88 3.17 -4.60 -7.51
C LEU A 88 2.69 -5.90 -6.87
N THR A 89 3.17 -7.06 -7.35
CA THR A 89 2.91 -8.35 -6.71
C THR A 89 4.09 -8.80 -5.88
N ASP A 90 3.85 -9.13 -4.61
CA ASP A 90 4.79 -9.76 -3.67
C ASP A 90 4.42 -11.24 -3.50
N ALA A 91 4.62 -12.04 -4.57
CA ALA A 91 4.22 -13.43 -4.63
C ALA A 91 4.90 -14.32 -3.57
N THR A 92 6.08 -13.95 -3.08
CA THR A 92 6.79 -14.67 -2.02
C THR A 92 6.37 -14.26 -0.61
N GLN A 93 5.66 -13.13 -0.49
CA GLN A 93 5.30 -12.49 0.77
C GLN A 93 6.53 -12.03 1.61
N ASP A 94 7.69 -11.90 0.96
CA ASP A 94 8.90 -11.46 1.67
C ASP A 94 8.79 -9.98 2.06
N VAL A 95 8.20 -9.17 1.19
CA VAL A 95 8.05 -7.73 1.46
C VAL A 95 7.02 -7.50 2.57
N SER A 96 5.84 -8.14 2.50
CA SER A 96 4.84 -8.02 3.57
C SER A 96 5.37 -8.49 4.93
N ARG A 97 6.18 -9.57 4.94
CA ARG A 97 6.83 -10.03 6.18
C ARG A 97 7.86 -9.04 6.70
N ALA A 98 8.67 -8.44 5.82
CA ALA A 98 9.68 -7.46 6.20
C ALA A 98 9.07 -6.17 6.78
N PHE A 99 7.89 -5.77 6.30
CA PHE A 99 7.10 -4.64 6.84
C PHE A 99 6.32 -4.99 8.10
N GLY A 100 6.11 -6.28 8.39
CA GLY A 100 5.17 -6.71 9.43
C GLY A 100 3.70 -6.53 9.03
N ALA A 101 3.41 -6.34 7.74
CA ALA A 101 2.06 -6.14 7.24
C ALA A 101 1.21 -7.41 7.43
N ILE A 102 0.00 -7.24 7.96
CA ILE A 102 -0.90 -8.35 8.30
C ILE A 102 -2.27 -8.23 7.65
N ARG A 103 -2.66 -7.03 7.19
CA ARG A 103 -4.00 -6.76 6.64
C ARG A 103 -3.93 -6.06 5.29
N THR A 104 -5.09 -5.98 4.62
CA THR A 104 -5.33 -5.18 3.43
C THR A 104 -6.66 -4.43 3.58
N PRO A 105 -6.68 -3.07 3.44
CA PRO A 105 -5.48 -2.23 3.24
C PRO A 105 -4.72 -2.00 4.55
N GLU A 106 -3.38 -1.84 4.43
CA GLU A 106 -2.51 -1.41 5.52
C GLU A 106 -1.47 -0.46 4.95
N PHE A 107 -1.27 0.69 5.59
CA PHE A 107 -0.48 1.80 5.07
C PHE A 107 0.78 2.01 5.89
N PHE A 108 1.87 2.36 5.20
CA PHE A 108 3.16 2.68 5.79
C PHE A 108 3.71 3.95 5.15
N ILE A 109 4.28 4.85 5.94
CA ILE A 109 5.09 5.96 5.43
C ILE A 109 6.54 5.68 5.79
N LEU A 110 7.41 5.62 4.78
CA LEU A 110 8.86 5.52 4.95
C LEU A 110 9.51 6.86 4.63
N ASP A 111 10.57 7.21 5.36
CA ASP A 111 11.45 8.31 4.98
C ASP A 111 12.55 7.83 4.00
N HIS A 112 13.36 8.77 3.48
CA HIS A 112 14.45 8.49 2.56
C HIS A 112 15.51 7.52 3.13
N THR A 113 15.57 7.35 4.46
CA THR A 113 16.45 6.38 5.13
C THR A 113 15.82 5.00 5.28
N ARG A 114 14.63 4.78 4.68
CA ARG A 114 13.80 3.56 4.74
C ARG A 114 13.28 3.23 6.15
N ARG A 115 13.18 4.23 7.03
CA ARG A 115 12.56 4.06 8.34
C ARG A 115 11.07 4.29 8.25
N ILE A 116 10.28 3.42 8.86
CA ILE A 116 8.84 3.59 9.01
C ILE A 116 8.59 4.74 9.98
N ARG A 117 7.82 5.72 9.53
CA ARG A 117 7.44 6.91 10.28
C ARG A 117 5.97 6.89 10.68
N TYR A 118 5.17 6.10 9.97
CA TYR A 118 3.78 5.80 10.27
C TYR A 118 3.44 4.40 9.78
N MET A 119 2.55 3.68 10.49
CA MET A 119 1.95 2.44 10.00
C MET A 119 0.53 2.27 10.55
N GLY A 120 -0.36 1.65 9.74
CA GLY A 120 -1.73 1.32 10.13
C GLY A 120 -2.79 1.70 9.10
N ALA A 121 -3.91 2.24 9.57
CA ALA A 121 -5.04 2.65 8.74
C ALA A 121 -4.77 3.97 7.99
N MET A 122 -5.48 4.22 6.89
CA MET A 122 -5.45 5.53 6.23
C MET A 122 -6.20 6.57 7.05
N ASP A 123 -7.35 6.18 7.58
CA ASP A 123 -8.29 6.99 8.32
C ASP A 123 -9.10 6.12 9.30
N ASP A 124 -10.08 6.68 9.98
CA ASP A 124 -10.83 6.00 11.05
C ASP A 124 -11.99 5.12 10.54
N THR A 125 -12.31 5.13 9.23
CA THR A 125 -13.41 4.33 8.67
C THR A 125 -13.24 4.00 7.19
N ALA A 126 -13.70 2.81 6.78
CA ALA A 126 -13.76 2.41 5.36
C ALA A 126 -14.76 3.26 4.57
N GLU A 127 -15.80 3.79 5.19
CA GLU A 127 -16.82 4.62 4.54
C GLU A 127 -16.35 6.08 4.43
N ALA A 128 -15.97 6.48 3.21
CA ALA A 128 -15.35 7.78 2.94
C ALA A 128 -16.15 8.99 3.43
N SER A 129 -17.51 8.92 3.40
CA SER A 129 -18.39 10.00 3.86
C SER A 129 -18.42 10.19 5.38
N HIS A 130 -17.94 9.20 6.13
CA HIS A 130 -17.96 9.20 7.60
C HIS A 130 -16.55 9.43 8.21
N VAL A 131 -15.52 9.66 7.40
CA VAL A 131 -14.16 9.93 7.86
C VAL A 131 -14.11 11.20 8.71
N LYS A 132 -13.58 11.06 9.93
CA LYS A 132 -13.36 12.17 10.88
C LYS A 132 -11.87 12.39 11.13
N GLU A 133 -11.08 11.31 11.13
CA GLU A 133 -9.64 11.31 11.39
C GLU A 133 -8.87 10.82 10.14
N GLN A 134 -7.88 11.59 9.70
CA GLN A 134 -7.08 11.31 8.51
C GLN A 134 -5.64 10.96 8.87
N TYR A 135 -5.45 9.85 9.59
CA TYR A 135 -4.16 9.47 10.19
C TYR A 135 -2.96 9.53 9.25
N LEU A 136 -3.09 8.92 8.05
CA LEU A 136 -2.02 8.88 7.05
C LEU A 136 -1.69 10.27 6.52
N LEU A 137 -2.70 11.06 6.18
CA LEU A 137 -2.52 12.42 5.62
C LEU A 137 -1.95 13.36 6.66
N ASP A 138 -2.38 13.29 7.92
CA ASP A 138 -1.85 14.11 9.00
C ASP A 138 -0.39 13.76 9.31
N ALA A 139 -0.05 12.46 9.31
CA ALA A 139 1.33 12.01 9.46
C ALA A 139 2.21 12.53 8.29
N LEU A 140 1.76 12.39 7.04
CA LEU A 140 2.48 12.86 5.86
C LEU A 140 2.65 14.39 5.88
N LYS A 141 1.62 15.13 6.26
CA LYS A 141 1.66 16.60 6.41
C LYS A 141 2.67 17.03 7.48
N ALA A 142 2.67 16.35 8.63
CA ALA A 142 3.66 16.64 9.69
C ALA A 142 5.09 16.42 9.20
N LEU A 143 5.35 15.29 8.53
CA LEU A 143 6.65 14.93 7.97
C LEU A 143 7.12 15.92 6.90
N LYS A 144 6.26 16.32 5.96
CA LYS A 144 6.58 17.34 4.94
C LYS A 144 6.95 18.71 5.55
N GLN A 145 6.42 19.01 6.73
CA GLN A 145 6.70 20.24 7.49
C GLN A 145 7.90 20.09 8.46
N GLY A 146 8.60 18.94 8.45
CA GLY A 146 9.70 18.69 9.39
C GLY A 146 9.27 18.53 10.84
N ARG A 147 7.96 18.28 11.09
CA ARG A 147 7.40 18.09 12.44
C ARG A 147 7.36 16.61 12.81
N ALA A 148 7.36 16.34 14.11
CA ALA A 148 7.13 14.99 14.62
C ALA A 148 5.71 14.51 14.28
N VAL A 149 5.59 13.24 13.93
CA VAL A 149 4.28 12.56 13.77
C VAL A 149 3.71 12.29 15.16
N THR A 150 2.52 12.80 15.44
CA THR A 150 1.87 12.64 16.75
C THR A 150 1.33 11.23 16.93
N VAL A 151 0.69 10.66 15.89
CA VAL A 151 0.18 9.29 15.88
C VAL A 151 1.02 8.50 14.89
N THR A 152 1.94 7.69 15.39
CA THR A 152 2.88 6.92 14.54
C THR A 152 2.35 5.55 14.14
N GLU A 153 1.30 5.06 14.82
CA GLU A 153 0.71 3.76 14.59
C GLU A 153 -0.79 3.77 14.91
N THR A 154 -1.58 3.09 14.08
CA THR A 154 -2.99 2.81 14.32
C THR A 154 -3.31 1.37 13.93
N PRO A 155 -4.33 0.72 14.53
CA PRO A 155 -4.76 -0.60 14.09
C PRO A 155 -5.21 -0.57 12.61
N PRO A 156 -4.68 -1.44 11.73
CA PRO A 156 -5.15 -1.52 10.36
C PRO A 156 -6.56 -2.13 10.30
N ILE A 157 -7.42 -1.57 9.46
CA ILE A 157 -8.80 -2.02 9.25
C ILE A 157 -8.88 -2.75 7.92
N GLY A 158 -9.15 -4.06 7.92
CA GLY A 158 -9.24 -4.83 6.69
C GLY A 158 -9.11 -6.34 6.86
N CYS A 159 -9.04 -7.05 5.73
CA CYS A 159 -8.89 -8.50 5.71
C CYS A 159 -7.43 -8.90 5.98
N MET A 160 -7.22 -10.09 6.54
CA MET A 160 -5.86 -10.62 6.70
C MET A 160 -5.23 -10.94 5.34
N ILE A 161 -3.93 -10.68 5.19
CA ILE A 161 -3.15 -11.10 4.02
C ILE A 161 -3.23 -12.63 3.90
N ARG A 162 -3.68 -13.11 2.73
CA ARG A 162 -3.95 -14.53 2.49
C ARG A 162 -2.68 -15.24 2.04
N LYS A 163 -2.30 -16.29 2.79
CA LYS A 163 -1.17 -17.17 2.48
C LYS A 163 -1.64 -18.35 1.63
N ALA A 164 -0.78 -18.85 0.75
CA ALA A 164 -1.04 -20.12 0.06
C ALA A 164 -1.27 -21.25 1.08
N ARG A 165 -2.33 -22.01 0.90
CA ARG A 165 -2.52 -23.23 1.69
C ARG A 165 -1.42 -24.23 1.34
N LYS A 166 -0.49 -24.48 2.25
CA LYS A 166 0.36 -25.67 2.14
C LYS A 166 -0.55 -26.90 2.21
N LYS A 167 -0.59 -27.73 1.15
CA LYS A 167 -1.26 -29.02 1.21
C LYS A 167 -0.68 -29.78 2.40
N ARG A 168 -1.50 -30.02 3.42
CA ARG A 168 -1.10 -30.97 4.47
C ARG A 168 -1.08 -32.34 3.81
N TYR A 169 0.13 -32.88 3.62
CA TYR A 169 0.26 -34.29 3.27
C TYR A 169 -0.33 -35.08 4.46
N ARG A 170 -1.46 -35.77 4.23
CA ARG A 170 -1.89 -36.82 5.11
C ARG A 170 -1.19 -38.11 4.62
N PRO A 171 -0.35 -38.76 5.45
CA PRO A 171 0.25 -40.02 5.12
C PRO A 171 -0.83 -41.10 4.92
#